data_38a216c7e1d11f450dff27c1c4743e27
#
_entry.id   38a216c7e1d11f450dff27c1c4743e27
#
_cell.length_a   1.000
_cell.length_b   1.000
_cell.length_c   1.000
_cell.angle_alpha   90.00
_cell.angle_beta   90.00
_cell.angle_gamma   90.00
#
_symmetry.space_group_name_H-M   'P 1'
#
loop_
_entity.id
_entity.type
_entity.pdbx_description
1 polymer ?
#
loop_
_entity_poly.entity_id
_entity_poly.type
_entity_poly.pdbx_seq_one_letter_code
_entity_poly.pdbx_strand_id
1 'polypeptide(L)'
;GLSSIYWREAWKYGLRAFRYCHHDTGHALAAINLACSALGWRTKLLDHLGSEELEVILGLKNKNDEEIEVPNCLIAINLPENAKHIRSSNFLADFSEFKWAGEPNILSNEHMEWSGITEVSQATQKPSTEGSSDFIRASLPILLQEDSFPIRKAIHQRRSAVAMDGKKQISIETFFQFMAITVPEASPLPFQTFPWDSQIHLGVFVHRVDGLAEGLYFLVRNKNHLSDLKAKLKHDFSWAKPNGCPENLSLFLLQEGDFQGVATSVSCGQDIAGKGCFSL
;
A
#
# COMPACT_ATOMS: atom_id res chain seq x y z
N GLY A 1 -16.13 -2.89 -5.67
CA GLY A 1 -15.46 -1.60 -5.69
C GLY A 1 -15.04 -1.14 -4.32
N LEU A 2 -14.15 -0.16 -4.29
CA LEU A 2 -13.75 0.54 -3.08
C LEU A 2 -13.94 2.04 -3.29
N SER A 3 -14.36 2.72 -2.23
CA SER A 3 -14.58 4.17 -2.16
C SER A 3 -14.09 4.71 -0.82
N SER A 4 -13.91 6.02 -0.73
CA SER A 4 -13.49 6.70 0.50
C SER A 4 -14.31 7.95 0.74
N ILE A 5 -14.58 8.24 2.00
CA ILE A 5 -15.12 9.52 2.47
C ILE A 5 -14.01 10.19 3.27
N TYR A 6 -13.21 11.05 2.62
CA TYR A 6 -12.02 11.66 3.23
C TYR A 6 -12.34 12.45 4.50
N TRP A 7 -13.51 13.09 4.55
CA TRP A 7 -13.90 13.87 5.69
C TRP A 7 -13.97 13.04 6.99
N ARG A 8 -14.42 11.76 6.90
CA ARG A 8 -14.53 10.86 8.07
C ARG A 8 -13.20 10.55 8.73
N GLU A 9 -12.10 10.77 8.04
CA GLU A 9 -10.74 10.65 8.57
C GLU A 9 -10.12 12.02 8.87
N ALA A 10 -10.57 13.08 8.18
CA ALA A 10 -9.97 14.41 8.25
C ALA A 10 -10.15 15.07 9.62
N TRP A 11 -11.27 14.84 10.31
CA TRP A 11 -11.50 15.38 11.66
C TRP A 11 -10.42 14.94 12.66
N LYS A 12 -9.80 13.77 12.46
CA LYS A 12 -8.75 13.21 13.31
C LYS A 12 -7.35 13.49 12.76
N TYR A 13 -7.18 13.38 11.45
CA TYR A 13 -5.85 13.38 10.81
C TYR A 13 -5.57 14.62 9.97
N GLY A 14 -6.53 15.52 9.83
CA GLY A 14 -6.40 16.72 9.00
C GLY A 14 -6.07 16.38 7.55
N LEU A 15 -5.20 17.15 6.91
CA LEU A 15 -4.77 16.95 5.52
C LEU A 15 -4.19 15.55 5.24
N ARG A 16 -3.67 14.87 6.25
CA ARG A 16 -3.12 13.50 6.10
C ARG A 16 -4.18 12.47 5.79
N ALA A 17 -5.47 12.76 6.04
CA ALA A 17 -6.59 11.86 5.78
C ALA A 17 -6.63 11.38 4.33
N PHE A 18 -6.35 12.27 3.35
CA PHE A 18 -6.28 11.90 1.95
C PHE A 18 -5.32 10.71 1.73
N ARG A 19 -4.09 10.83 2.23
CA ARG A 19 -3.09 9.78 2.11
C ARG A 19 -3.47 8.51 2.88
N TYR A 20 -4.05 8.64 4.08
CA TYR A 20 -4.44 7.49 4.89
C TYR A 20 -5.55 6.66 4.24
N CYS A 21 -6.56 7.29 3.64
CA CYS A 21 -7.58 6.57 2.87
C CYS A 21 -6.96 5.78 1.70
N HIS A 22 -5.94 6.32 1.03
CA HIS A 22 -5.24 5.57 -0.01
C HIS A 22 -4.37 4.43 0.53
N HIS A 23 -3.77 4.57 1.72
CA HIS A 23 -3.10 3.46 2.40
C HIS A 23 -4.09 2.35 2.76
N ASP A 24 -5.28 2.72 3.26
CA ASP A 24 -6.34 1.75 3.59
C ASP A 24 -6.88 1.06 2.34
N THR A 25 -7.01 1.78 1.24
CA THR A 25 -7.32 1.18 -0.07
C THR A 25 -6.26 0.14 -0.46
N GLY A 26 -4.98 0.45 -0.28
CA GLY A 26 -3.88 -0.49 -0.51
C GLY A 26 -3.96 -1.74 0.38
N HIS A 27 -4.27 -1.57 1.67
CA HIS A 27 -4.50 -2.69 2.60
C HIS A 27 -5.67 -3.56 2.17
N ALA A 28 -6.79 -2.95 1.77
CA ALA A 28 -7.98 -3.68 1.29
C ALA A 28 -7.67 -4.48 0.02
N LEU A 29 -6.94 -3.88 -0.93
CA LEU A 29 -6.49 -4.55 -2.15
C LEU A 29 -5.60 -5.76 -1.84
N ALA A 30 -4.64 -5.59 -0.92
CA ALA A 30 -3.76 -6.66 -0.49
C ALA A 30 -4.55 -7.79 0.19
N ALA A 31 -5.48 -7.46 1.08
CA ALA A 31 -6.31 -8.45 1.77
C ALA A 31 -7.20 -9.23 0.79
N ILE A 32 -7.83 -8.55 -0.18
CA ILE A 32 -8.64 -9.19 -1.22
C ILE A 32 -7.76 -10.13 -2.07
N ASN A 33 -6.59 -9.67 -2.50
CA ASN A 33 -5.68 -10.48 -3.31
C ASN A 33 -5.21 -11.74 -2.57
N LEU A 34 -4.79 -11.61 -1.31
CA LEU A 34 -4.37 -12.74 -0.49
C LEU A 34 -5.51 -13.74 -0.26
N ALA A 35 -6.72 -13.25 0.05
CA ALA A 35 -7.89 -14.10 0.25
C ALA A 35 -8.27 -14.83 -1.04
N CYS A 36 -8.29 -14.16 -2.18
CA CYS A 36 -8.57 -14.76 -3.48
C CYS A 36 -7.51 -15.81 -3.84
N SER A 37 -6.24 -15.50 -3.63
CA SER A 37 -5.14 -16.44 -3.90
C SER A 37 -5.25 -17.70 -3.05
N ALA A 38 -5.65 -17.57 -1.78
CA ALA A 38 -5.90 -18.72 -0.90
C ALA A 38 -7.05 -19.62 -1.37
N LEU A 39 -7.98 -19.08 -2.17
CA LEU A 39 -9.09 -19.79 -2.80
C LEU A 39 -8.77 -20.28 -4.22
N GLY A 40 -7.57 -20.03 -4.73
CA GLY A 40 -7.18 -20.31 -6.11
C GLY A 40 -7.78 -19.35 -7.12
N TRP A 41 -8.28 -18.20 -6.69
CA TRP A 41 -8.83 -17.16 -7.54
C TRP A 41 -7.80 -16.10 -7.88
N ARG A 42 -7.98 -15.45 -9.03
CA ARG A 42 -7.15 -14.33 -9.47
C ARG A 42 -7.89 -13.02 -9.32
N THR A 43 -7.12 -11.95 -9.10
CA THR A 43 -7.64 -10.58 -9.04
C THR A 43 -6.98 -9.71 -10.10
N LYS A 44 -7.73 -8.76 -10.62
CA LYS A 44 -7.22 -7.74 -11.54
C LYS A 44 -7.83 -6.39 -11.20
N LEU A 45 -6.97 -5.38 -11.01
CA LEU A 45 -7.40 -4.00 -10.90
C LEU A 45 -7.87 -3.52 -12.29
N LEU A 46 -9.05 -2.92 -12.36
CA LEU A 46 -9.58 -2.34 -13.60
C LEU A 46 -9.04 -0.91 -13.76
N ASP A 47 -7.77 -0.81 -14.09
CA ASP A 47 -6.98 0.42 -14.12
C ASP A 47 -7.29 1.34 -15.32
N HIS A 48 -8.08 0.87 -16.28
CA HIS A 48 -8.53 1.67 -17.41
C HIS A 48 -9.68 2.62 -17.06
N LEU A 49 -10.47 2.31 -16.04
CA LEU A 49 -11.61 3.12 -15.63
C LEU A 49 -11.16 4.45 -15.03
N GLY A 50 -11.82 5.52 -15.49
CA GLY A 50 -11.67 6.86 -14.94
C GLY A 50 -12.53 7.08 -13.69
N SER A 51 -12.28 8.17 -12.98
CA SER A 51 -13.02 8.49 -11.74
C SER A 51 -14.52 8.66 -12.02
N GLU A 52 -14.90 9.35 -13.10
CA GLU A 52 -16.30 9.54 -13.48
C GLU A 52 -17.01 8.23 -13.81
N GLU A 53 -16.31 7.29 -14.47
CA GLU A 53 -16.85 5.97 -14.78
C GLU A 53 -17.05 5.15 -13.51
N LEU A 54 -16.11 5.22 -12.57
CA LEU A 54 -16.23 4.55 -11.28
C LEU A 54 -17.37 5.12 -10.44
N GLU A 55 -17.62 6.44 -10.48
CA GLU A 55 -18.77 7.06 -9.83
C GLU A 55 -20.10 6.52 -10.35
N VAL A 56 -20.21 6.32 -11.68
CA VAL A 56 -21.39 5.73 -12.30
C VAL A 56 -21.57 4.27 -11.86
N ILE A 57 -20.49 3.47 -11.95
CA ILE A 57 -20.53 2.04 -11.64
C ILE A 57 -20.84 1.80 -10.16
N LEU A 58 -20.34 2.63 -9.27
CA LEU A 58 -20.53 2.50 -7.82
C LEU A 58 -21.76 3.24 -7.30
N GLY A 59 -22.45 4.01 -8.16
CA GLY A 59 -23.65 4.75 -7.79
C GLY A 59 -23.39 5.90 -6.82
N LEU A 60 -22.22 6.53 -6.91
CA LEU A 60 -21.77 7.57 -5.97
C LEU A 60 -22.22 8.99 -6.34
N LYS A 61 -22.93 9.16 -7.46
CA LYS A 61 -23.36 10.49 -7.88
C LYS A 61 -24.22 11.19 -6.83
N ASN A 62 -23.60 12.18 -6.20
CA ASN A 62 -24.16 13.28 -5.42
C ASN A 62 -25.40 12.96 -4.57
N LYS A 63 -25.16 12.38 -3.39
CA LYS A 63 -26.20 12.24 -2.40
C LYS A 63 -25.95 13.10 -1.14
N ASN A 64 -24.74 13.59 -0.94
CA ASN A 64 -24.41 14.42 0.21
C ASN A 64 -23.19 15.32 -0.13
N ASP A 65 -23.38 16.64 -0.09
CA ASP A 65 -22.33 17.60 -0.40
C ASP A 65 -21.30 17.76 0.73
N GLU A 66 -21.62 17.32 1.94
CA GLU A 66 -20.78 17.51 3.13
C GLU A 66 -19.85 16.31 3.39
N GLU A 67 -20.33 15.07 3.16
CA GLU A 67 -19.54 13.84 3.30
C GLU A 67 -19.41 13.16 1.92
N ILE A 68 -18.70 13.83 1.01
CA ILE A 68 -18.53 13.35 -0.36
C ILE A 68 -17.82 12.00 -0.36
N GLU A 69 -18.44 11.00 -0.98
CA GLU A 69 -17.86 9.69 -1.23
C GLU A 69 -17.17 9.69 -2.60
N VAL A 70 -15.88 9.38 -2.61
CA VAL A 70 -15.03 9.40 -3.81
C VAL A 70 -14.65 7.97 -4.17
N PRO A 71 -14.75 7.56 -5.45
CA PRO A 71 -14.35 6.23 -5.87
C PRO A 71 -12.83 6.08 -5.81
N ASN A 72 -12.34 4.94 -5.32
CA ASN A 72 -10.93 4.59 -5.34
C ASN A 72 -10.60 3.64 -6.50
N CYS A 73 -11.29 2.52 -6.59
CA CYS A 73 -11.01 1.53 -7.62
C CYS A 73 -12.10 0.46 -7.76
N LEU A 74 -12.00 -0.29 -8.86
CA LEU A 74 -12.78 -1.50 -9.10
C LEU A 74 -11.83 -2.68 -9.34
N ILE A 75 -12.12 -3.83 -8.71
CA ILE A 75 -11.33 -5.04 -8.82
C ILE A 75 -12.19 -6.14 -9.39
N ALA A 76 -11.72 -6.76 -10.45
CA ALA A 76 -12.31 -7.98 -10.97
C ALA A 76 -11.73 -9.20 -10.25
N ILE A 77 -12.61 -10.13 -9.90
CA ILE A 77 -12.25 -11.38 -9.22
C ILE A 77 -12.60 -12.55 -10.14
N ASN A 78 -11.66 -13.48 -10.30
CA ASN A 78 -11.79 -14.73 -11.04
C ASN A 78 -12.23 -14.55 -12.51
N LEU A 79 -11.68 -13.55 -13.19
CA LEU A 79 -11.91 -13.37 -14.62
C LEU A 79 -11.40 -14.59 -15.39
N PRO A 80 -12.16 -15.08 -16.39
CA PRO A 80 -11.69 -16.10 -17.32
C PRO A 80 -10.42 -15.63 -18.03
N GLU A 81 -9.49 -16.56 -18.33
CA GLU A 81 -8.24 -16.23 -19.05
C GLU A 81 -8.48 -15.54 -20.40
N ASN A 82 -9.62 -15.82 -21.02
CA ASN A 82 -10.02 -15.27 -22.30
C ASN A 82 -10.81 -13.96 -22.19
N ALA A 83 -11.07 -13.45 -20.99
CA ALA A 83 -11.74 -12.16 -20.80
C ALA A 83 -10.82 -11.01 -21.22
N LYS A 84 -10.59 -10.91 -22.52
CA LYS A 84 -9.66 -9.95 -23.12
C LYS A 84 -10.05 -8.50 -22.89
N HIS A 85 -11.30 -8.18 -22.68
CA HIS A 85 -11.75 -6.80 -22.44
C HIS A 85 -13.12 -6.78 -21.75
N ILE A 86 -13.19 -6.29 -20.53
CA ILE A 86 -14.42 -5.70 -19.96
C ILE A 86 -14.58 -4.28 -20.57
N ARG A 87 -14.33 -4.16 -21.85
CA ARG A 87 -14.54 -2.95 -22.64
C ARG A 87 -15.64 -3.24 -23.66
N SER A 88 -16.87 -3.38 -23.20
CA SER A 88 -17.95 -3.09 -24.13
C SER A 88 -18.30 -1.61 -23.99
N SER A 89 -18.40 -0.90 -25.08
CA SER A 89 -18.96 0.47 -25.12
C SER A 89 -20.35 0.54 -24.44
N ASN A 90 -20.99 -0.60 -24.25
CA ASN A 90 -22.27 -0.75 -23.59
C ASN A 90 -22.19 -0.96 -22.08
N PHE A 91 -21.01 -1.37 -21.55
CA PHE A 91 -20.86 -1.66 -20.12
C PHE A 91 -21.22 -0.46 -19.23
N LEU A 92 -20.74 0.74 -19.57
CA LEU A 92 -21.07 1.95 -18.83
C LEU A 92 -22.53 2.40 -19.04
N ALA A 93 -23.07 2.22 -20.26
CA ALA A 93 -24.45 2.52 -20.55
C ALA A 93 -25.40 1.66 -19.71
N ASP A 94 -25.09 0.37 -19.56
CA ASP A 94 -25.87 -0.54 -18.71
C ASP A 94 -25.92 -0.06 -17.26
N PHE A 95 -24.79 0.39 -16.69
CA PHE A 95 -24.75 0.90 -15.33
C PHE A 95 -25.48 2.24 -15.14
N SER A 96 -25.53 3.09 -16.16
CA SER A 96 -26.23 4.37 -16.08
C SER A 96 -27.76 4.21 -15.96
N GLU A 97 -28.28 3.06 -16.39
CA GLU A 97 -29.71 2.71 -16.30
C GLU A 97 -30.10 2.08 -14.94
N PHE A 98 -29.11 1.65 -14.13
CA PHE A 98 -29.38 1.05 -12.83
C PHE A 98 -29.86 2.09 -11.80
N LYS A 99 -30.85 1.67 -11.03
CA LYS A 99 -31.28 2.42 -9.85
C LYS A 99 -30.52 1.91 -8.65
N TRP A 100 -29.61 2.72 -8.15
CA TRP A 100 -28.88 2.43 -6.94
C TRP A 100 -29.80 2.62 -5.72
N ALA A 101 -29.84 1.63 -4.83
CA ALA A 101 -30.62 1.64 -3.60
C ALA A 101 -29.71 1.92 -2.40
N GLY A 102 -30.27 2.58 -1.40
CA GLY A 102 -29.58 2.95 -0.17
C GLY A 102 -29.08 4.41 -0.20
N GLU A 103 -28.96 4.94 1.01
CA GLU A 103 -28.44 6.27 1.26
C GLU A 103 -27.28 6.18 2.26
N PRO A 104 -26.13 6.84 2.02
CA PRO A 104 -25.06 6.87 2.98
C PRO A 104 -25.54 7.58 4.26
N ASN A 105 -25.17 7.07 5.42
CA ASN A 105 -25.40 7.78 6.66
C ASN A 105 -24.55 9.05 6.74
N ILE A 106 -25.02 10.04 7.47
CA ILE A 106 -24.25 11.23 7.85
C ILE A 106 -23.60 10.93 9.20
N LEU A 107 -22.28 11.06 9.30
CA LEU A 107 -21.55 10.77 10.53
C LEU A 107 -21.66 11.91 11.54
N SER A 108 -21.69 13.17 11.07
CA SER A 108 -21.80 14.35 11.93
C SER A 108 -22.66 15.43 11.28
N ASN A 109 -23.28 16.27 12.09
CA ASN A 109 -23.97 17.47 11.63
C ASN A 109 -23.04 18.69 11.57
N GLU A 110 -21.83 18.58 12.07
CA GLU A 110 -20.83 19.65 12.08
C GLU A 110 -19.62 19.19 11.27
N HIS A 111 -19.26 19.98 10.25
CA HIS A 111 -18.17 19.66 9.34
C HIS A 111 -17.14 20.80 9.36
N MET A 112 -15.87 20.42 9.51
CA MET A 112 -14.76 21.35 9.28
C MET A 112 -14.17 21.08 7.90
N GLU A 113 -14.16 22.10 7.07
CA GLU A 113 -13.59 22.01 5.74
C GLU A 113 -12.06 21.94 5.78
N TRP A 114 -11.51 21.06 4.95
CA TRP A 114 -10.09 20.92 4.68
C TRP A 114 -9.84 21.11 3.17
N SER A 115 -9.82 22.38 2.74
CA SER A 115 -9.74 22.75 1.31
C SER A 115 -8.62 22.04 0.56
N GLY A 116 -7.46 21.83 1.18
CA GLY A 116 -6.36 21.07 0.58
C GLY A 116 -6.69 19.60 0.26
N ILE A 117 -7.65 18.97 0.95
CA ILE A 117 -8.13 17.63 0.60
C ILE A 117 -8.99 17.70 -0.66
N THR A 118 -9.88 18.68 -0.74
CA THR A 118 -10.74 18.89 -1.91
C THR A 118 -9.90 19.18 -3.15
N GLU A 119 -8.93 20.09 -3.04
CA GLU A 119 -8.01 20.46 -4.12
C GLU A 119 -7.23 19.26 -4.65
N VAL A 120 -6.60 18.46 -3.75
CA VAL A 120 -5.83 17.31 -4.18
C VAL A 120 -6.71 16.19 -4.73
N SER A 121 -7.91 16.00 -4.17
CA SER A 121 -8.88 15.04 -4.69
C SER A 121 -9.30 15.38 -6.13
N GLN A 122 -9.57 16.65 -6.41
CA GLN A 122 -9.88 17.11 -7.75
C GLN A 122 -8.68 16.97 -8.70
N ALA A 123 -7.48 17.35 -8.25
CA ALA A 123 -6.25 17.27 -9.06
C ALA A 123 -5.82 15.84 -9.38
N THR A 124 -6.27 14.87 -8.61
CA THR A 124 -5.95 13.44 -8.78
C THR A 124 -7.07 12.64 -9.44
N GLN A 125 -8.13 13.27 -9.93
CA GLN A 125 -9.16 12.61 -10.74
C GLN A 125 -8.51 11.96 -11.97
N LYS A 126 -8.72 10.66 -12.10
CA LYS A 126 -8.14 9.87 -13.17
C LYS A 126 -9.03 9.90 -14.41
N PRO A 127 -8.49 10.24 -15.59
CA PRO A 127 -9.21 10.05 -16.83
C PRO A 127 -9.29 8.57 -17.21
N SER A 128 -10.23 8.18 -18.06
CA SER A 128 -10.24 6.86 -18.68
C SER A 128 -8.98 6.66 -19.52
N THR A 129 -8.40 5.48 -19.46
CA THR A 129 -7.16 5.12 -20.17
C THR A 129 -7.32 3.81 -20.93
N GLU A 130 -6.32 3.44 -21.71
CA GLU A 130 -6.32 2.15 -22.42
C GLU A 130 -5.97 1.00 -21.51
N GLY A 131 -6.04 0.95 -20.30
CA GLY A 131 -5.71 -0.19 -19.43
C GLY A 131 -4.38 -0.86 -19.73
N SER A 132 -3.73 -1.32 -18.72
CA SER A 132 -2.50 -2.09 -18.86
C SER A 132 -2.78 -3.49 -19.41
N SER A 133 -1.88 -3.99 -20.24
CA SER A 133 -1.77 -5.41 -20.54
C SER A 133 -1.51 -6.18 -19.25
N ASP A 134 -1.83 -7.47 -19.22
CA ASP A 134 -1.52 -8.31 -18.06
C ASP A 134 -0.03 -8.22 -17.72
N PHE A 135 0.27 -7.56 -16.62
CA PHE A 135 1.63 -7.35 -16.17
C PHE A 135 2.08 -8.60 -15.40
N ILE A 136 2.77 -9.49 -16.08
CA ILE A 136 3.41 -10.65 -15.44
C ILE A 136 4.75 -10.17 -14.89
N ARG A 137 4.83 -9.97 -13.58
CA ARG A 137 6.10 -9.70 -12.92
C ARG A 137 6.94 -10.97 -12.89
N ALA A 138 8.17 -10.86 -13.36
CA ALA A 138 9.15 -11.93 -13.16
C ALA A 138 9.39 -12.08 -11.64
N SER A 139 9.03 -13.22 -11.09
CA SER A 139 9.32 -13.55 -9.71
C SER A 139 10.80 -13.85 -9.57
N LEU A 140 11.51 -13.03 -8.80
CA LEU A 140 12.84 -13.40 -8.31
C LEU A 140 12.67 -14.40 -7.17
N PRO A 141 13.44 -15.50 -7.14
CA PRO A 141 13.35 -16.45 -6.05
C PRO A 141 13.72 -15.77 -4.74
N ILE A 142 12.75 -15.67 -3.84
CA ILE A 142 13.01 -15.33 -2.46
C ILE A 142 13.32 -16.63 -1.74
N LEU A 143 14.38 -16.64 -0.97
CA LEU A 143 14.63 -17.67 0.04
C LEU A 143 13.65 -17.44 1.21
N LEU A 144 12.36 -17.62 0.96
CA LEU A 144 11.39 -17.74 2.04
C LEU A 144 11.63 -19.13 2.64
N GLN A 145 11.88 -19.19 3.94
CA GLN A 145 11.70 -20.44 4.65
C GLN A 145 10.26 -20.89 4.43
N GLU A 146 10.08 -22.08 3.90
CA GLU A 146 8.76 -22.71 3.80
C GLU A 146 8.26 -23.01 5.21
N ASP A 147 7.63 -22.03 5.83
CA ASP A 147 6.92 -22.22 7.06
C ASP A 147 5.49 -22.66 6.72
N SER A 148 5.15 -23.89 7.10
CA SER A 148 3.84 -24.49 6.80
C SER A 148 2.71 -23.96 7.70
N PHE A 149 2.79 -22.71 8.14
CA PHE A 149 1.75 -22.14 9.00
C PHE A 149 0.46 -21.86 8.21
N PRO A 150 -0.67 -22.49 8.55
CA PRO A 150 -1.90 -22.35 7.78
C PRO A 150 -2.39 -20.89 7.74
N ILE A 151 -2.62 -20.35 6.53
CA ILE A 151 -3.06 -18.96 6.33
C ILE A 151 -4.31 -18.60 7.13
N ARG A 152 -5.29 -19.52 7.22
CA ARG A 152 -6.50 -19.31 8.01
C ARG A 152 -6.18 -19.09 9.49
N LYS A 153 -5.24 -19.86 10.02
CA LYS A 153 -4.79 -19.72 11.41
C LYS A 153 -4.07 -18.39 11.62
N ALA A 154 -3.22 -17.99 10.68
CA ALA A 154 -2.55 -16.68 10.70
C ALA A 154 -3.57 -15.53 10.76
N ILE A 155 -4.57 -15.53 9.88
CA ILE A 155 -5.63 -14.51 9.84
C ILE A 155 -6.37 -14.42 11.19
N HIS A 156 -6.76 -15.56 11.77
CA HIS A 156 -7.52 -15.57 13.04
C HIS A 156 -6.67 -15.24 14.26
N GLN A 157 -5.38 -15.56 14.26
CA GLN A 157 -4.49 -15.36 15.40
C GLN A 157 -3.77 -14.00 15.40
N ARG A 158 -3.62 -13.38 14.22
CA ARG A 158 -2.96 -12.07 14.12
C ARG A 158 -3.63 -11.03 15.02
N ARG A 159 -2.81 -10.26 15.70
CA ARG A 159 -3.23 -9.09 16.49
C ARG A 159 -2.33 -7.90 16.16
N SER A 160 -2.85 -6.71 16.30
CA SER A 160 -2.04 -5.49 16.32
C SER A 160 -1.32 -5.40 17.65
N ALA A 161 -0.01 -5.17 17.63
CA ALA A 161 0.74 -4.91 18.84
C ALA A 161 0.40 -3.50 19.36
N VAL A 162 0.19 -3.38 20.66
CA VAL A 162 -0.04 -2.09 21.33
C VAL A 162 1.21 -1.58 22.04
N ALA A 163 2.16 -2.46 22.34
CA ALA A 163 3.46 -2.14 22.92
C ALA A 163 4.50 -3.19 22.54
N MET A 164 5.76 -2.78 22.51
CA MET A 164 6.93 -3.63 22.33
C MET A 164 7.81 -3.55 23.59
N ASP A 165 8.51 -4.65 23.91
CA ASP A 165 9.34 -4.72 25.12
C ASP A 165 10.68 -3.98 24.99
N GLY A 166 11.07 -3.62 23.77
CA GLY A 166 12.35 -2.95 23.50
C GLY A 166 13.58 -3.80 23.76
N LYS A 167 13.45 -5.13 23.88
CA LYS A 167 14.54 -6.04 24.27
C LYS A 167 14.75 -7.18 23.27
N LYS A 168 13.68 -7.75 22.72
CA LYS A 168 13.77 -8.84 21.76
C LYS A 168 14.46 -8.40 20.48
N GLN A 169 15.19 -9.34 19.90
CA GLN A 169 15.86 -9.20 18.60
C GLN A 169 15.26 -10.19 17.62
N ILE A 170 15.43 -9.91 16.33
CA ILE A 170 15.16 -10.85 15.24
C ILE A 170 16.48 -11.12 14.51
N SER A 171 16.54 -12.26 13.81
CA SER A 171 17.72 -12.56 12.99
C SER A 171 17.75 -11.71 11.73
N ILE A 172 18.93 -11.54 11.16
CA ILE A 172 19.14 -10.81 9.90
C ILE A 172 18.40 -11.46 8.74
N GLU A 173 18.29 -12.79 8.73
CA GLU A 173 17.55 -13.54 7.71
C GLU A 173 16.06 -13.22 7.78
N THR A 174 15.48 -13.22 8.98
CA THR A 174 14.08 -12.82 9.19
C THR A 174 13.84 -11.38 8.74
N PHE A 175 14.76 -10.48 9.06
CA PHE A 175 14.66 -9.10 8.62
C PHE A 175 14.70 -8.98 7.09
N PHE A 176 15.65 -9.65 6.41
CA PHE A 176 15.72 -9.63 4.95
C PHE A 176 14.48 -10.24 4.30
N GLN A 177 13.87 -11.25 4.90
CA GLN A 177 12.58 -11.80 4.45
C GLN A 177 11.48 -10.75 4.52
N PHE A 178 11.36 -10.01 5.64
CA PHE A 178 10.40 -8.91 5.74
C PHE A 178 10.65 -7.83 4.68
N MET A 179 11.88 -7.47 4.42
CA MET A 179 12.21 -6.50 3.37
C MET A 179 11.84 -7.04 1.98
N ALA A 180 12.16 -8.30 1.70
CA ALA A 180 11.92 -8.94 0.41
C ALA A 180 10.43 -9.00 0.07
N ILE A 181 9.55 -9.35 1.02
CA ILE A 181 8.09 -9.42 0.76
C ILE A 181 7.46 -8.04 0.47
N THR A 182 8.16 -6.94 0.76
CA THR A 182 7.71 -5.59 0.39
C THR A 182 8.17 -5.17 -1.01
N VAL A 183 9.00 -5.96 -1.69
CA VAL A 183 9.51 -5.68 -3.03
C VAL A 183 8.69 -6.46 -4.06
N PRO A 184 8.03 -5.78 -5.02
CA PRO A 184 7.12 -6.44 -5.96
C PRO A 184 7.75 -7.53 -6.82
N GLU A 185 9.02 -7.35 -7.22
CA GLU A 185 9.74 -8.35 -8.02
C GLU A 185 10.11 -9.58 -7.19
N ALA A 186 10.26 -9.42 -5.89
CA ALA A 186 10.61 -10.49 -4.97
C ALA A 186 9.37 -11.24 -4.46
N SER A 187 8.23 -10.56 -4.33
CA SER A 187 6.97 -11.17 -3.90
C SER A 187 5.83 -10.77 -4.83
N PRO A 188 5.32 -11.69 -5.66
CA PRO A 188 4.17 -11.37 -6.52
C PRO A 188 2.93 -11.02 -5.68
N LEU A 189 2.73 -11.65 -4.53
CA LEU A 189 1.64 -11.35 -3.62
C LEU A 189 2.07 -10.27 -2.61
N PRO A 190 1.26 -9.23 -2.38
CA PRO A 190 -0.03 -8.90 -3.01
C PRO A 190 0.10 -8.04 -4.29
N PHE A 191 1.30 -7.82 -4.81
CA PHE A 191 1.59 -6.79 -5.82
C PHE A 191 1.16 -7.16 -7.24
N GLN A 192 0.83 -8.42 -7.51
CA GLN A 192 0.37 -8.86 -8.83
C GLN A 192 -0.94 -8.18 -9.29
N THR A 193 -1.70 -7.60 -8.35
CA THR A 193 -2.93 -6.85 -8.65
C THR A 193 -2.64 -5.50 -9.30
N PHE A 194 -1.44 -4.94 -9.07
CA PHE A 194 -1.06 -3.62 -9.56
C PHE A 194 -0.32 -3.72 -10.88
N PRO A 195 -0.78 -3.00 -11.93
CA PRO A 195 -0.19 -3.06 -13.26
C PRO A 195 1.01 -2.10 -13.46
N TRP A 196 1.50 -1.46 -12.43
CA TRP A 196 2.61 -0.49 -12.49
C TRP A 196 3.72 -0.82 -11.51
N ASP A 197 4.91 -0.29 -11.78
CA ASP A 197 6.07 -0.41 -10.91
C ASP A 197 5.94 0.46 -9.66
N SER A 198 6.66 0.05 -8.60
CA SER A 198 6.69 0.81 -7.35
C SER A 198 7.26 2.22 -7.56
N GLN A 199 6.52 3.22 -7.13
CA GLN A 199 6.95 4.62 -7.10
C GLN A 199 7.38 5.06 -5.70
N ILE A 200 7.05 4.28 -4.67
CA ILE A 200 7.36 4.57 -3.27
C ILE A 200 8.46 3.64 -2.79
N HIS A 201 9.43 4.19 -2.08
CA HIS A 201 10.53 3.51 -1.42
C HIS A 201 10.34 3.55 0.09
N LEU A 202 11.10 2.74 0.84
CA LEU A 202 10.92 2.63 2.28
C LEU A 202 12.17 3.11 3.02
N GLY A 203 12.01 4.12 3.89
CA GLY A 203 12.97 4.42 4.95
C GLY A 203 12.75 3.43 6.09
N VAL A 204 13.81 2.83 6.58
CA VAL A 204 13.75 1.78 7.59
C VAL A 204 14.63 2.15 8.77
N PHE A 205 14.04 2.30 9.94
CA PHE A 205 14.79 2.46 11.18
C PHE A 205 15.05 1.08 11.76
N VAL A 206 16.32 0.66 11.80
CA VAL A 206 16.75 -0.62 12.36
C VAL A 206 17.28 -0.40 13.77
N HIS A 207 16.72 -1.12 14.74
CA HIS A 207 17.07 -0.97 16.15
C HIS A 207 17.70 -2.23 16.73
N ARG A 208 17.09 -3.40 16.51
CA ARG A 208 17.50 -4.67 17.13
C ARG A 208 17.37 -5.84 16.16
N VAL A 209 18.24 -5.87 15.17
CA VAL A 209 18.39 -6.99 14.23
C VAL A 209 19.78 -7.58 14.46
N ASP A 210 19.84 -8.84 14.85
CA ASP A 210 21.11 -9.53 15.11
C ASP A 210 21.96 -9.63 13.84
N GLY A 211 23.22 -9.24 13.93
CA GLY A 211 24.13 -9.19 12.79
C GLY A 211 23.99 -7.97 11.88
N LEU A 212 23.15 -6.99 12.22
CA LEU A 212 22.96 -5.76 11.45
C LEU A 212 23.24 -4.54 12.35
N ALA A 213 23.95 -3.53 11.83
CA ALA A 213 24.18 -2.29 12.55
C ALA A 213 22.86 -1.53 12.79
N GLU A 214 22.71 -0.93 13.98
CA GLU A 214 21.61 -0.01 14.23
C GLU A 214 21.75 1.22 13.33
N GLY A 215 20.62 1.71 12.77
CA GLY A 215 20.72 2.85 11.87
C GLY A 215 19.49 3.14 11.03
N LEU A 216 19.66 4.14 10.19
CA LEU A 216 18.72 4.49 9.13
C LEU A 216 19.11 3.75 7.85
N TYR A 217 18.20 2.94 7.36
CA TYR A 217 18.33 2.21 6.11
C TYR A 217 17.32 2.73 5.08
N PHE A 218 17.56 2.37 3.82
CA PHE A 218 16.67 2.71 2.73
C PHE A 218 16.52 1.53 1.78
N LEU A 219 15.27 1.09 1.59
CA LEU A 219 14.93 0.03 0.64
C LEU A 219 14.41 0.65 -0.66
N VAL A 220 15.19 0.50 -1.72
CA VAL A 220 14.82 0.96 -3.07
C VAL A 220 14.00 -0.13 -3.74
N ARG A 221 12.70 0.10 -3.86
CA ARG A 221 11.73 -0.87 -4.40
C ARG A 221 11.61 -0.86 -5.92
N ASN A 222 12.16 0.17 -6.57
CA ASN A 222 12.33 0.24 -8.02
C ASN A 222 13.78 0.65 -8.30
N LYS A 223 14.56 -0.29 -8.84
CA LYS A 223 16.00 -0.10 -9.09
C LYS A 223 16.30 1.02 -10.08
N ASN A 224 15.38 1.32 -10.99
CA ASN A 224 15.54 2.40 -11.95
C ASN A 224 15.65 3.78 -11.31
N HIS A 225 15.15 3.93 -10.08
CA HIS A 225 15.19 5.19 -9.33
C HIS A 225 16.48 5.37 -8.51
N LEU A 226 17.34 4.35 -8.39
CA LEU A 226 18.49 4.37 -7.46
C LEU A 226 19.46 5.52 -7.74
N SER A 227 19.80 5.77 -9.00
CA SER A 227 20.72 6.86 -9.36
C SER A 227 20.18 8.23 -8.97
N ASP A 228 18.91 8.46 -9.26
CA ASP A 228 18.23 9.71 -8.94
C ASP A 228 18.08 9.94 -7.44
N LEU A 229 17.77 8.88 -6.69
CA LEU A 229 17.69 8.95 -5.24
C LEU A 229 19.03 9.30 -4.61
N LYS A 230 20.11 8.67 -5.07
CA LYS A 230 21.47 9.00 -4.60
C LYS A 230 21.86 10.44 -4.91
N ALA A 231 21.45 10.97 -6.06
CA ALA A 231 21.74 12.35 -6.45
C ALA A 231 20.90 13.39 -5.69
N LYS A 232 19.68 13.05 -5.27
CA LYS A 232 18.74 13.99 -4.65
C LYS A 232 18.68 13.95 -3.13
N LEU A 233 19.10 12.85 -2.52
CA LEU A 233 19.17 12.72 -1.07
C LEU A 233 20.48 13.31 -0.53
N LYS A 234 20.64 13.38 0.80
CA LYS A 234 21.81 13.95 1.45
C LYS A 234 23.11 13.31 0.94
N HIS A 235 24.10 14.14 0.63
CA HIS A 235 25.38 13.70 0.06
C HIS A 235 26.27 12.94 1.06
N ASP A 236 26.01 13.05 2.35
CA ASP A 236 26.73 12.36 3.43
C ASP A 236 26.18 10.97 3.75
N PHE A 237 25.12 10.54 3.09
CA PHE A 237 24.61 9.18 3.22
C PHE A 237 25.59 8.16 2.62
N SER A 238 25.87 7.09 3.38
CA SER A 238 26.88 6.09 3.01
C SER A 238 26.47 5.22 1.81
N TRP A 239 25.17 4.94 1.65
CA TRP A 239 24.63 4.00 0.66
C TRP A 239 25.35 2.64 0.68
N ALA A 240 25.84 2.22 1.85
CA ALA A 240 26.54 0.96 2.00
C ALA A 240 25.57 -0.23 1.96
N LYS A 241 25.92 -1.26 1.20
CA LYS A 241 25.14 -2.50 1.20
C LYS A 241 25.46 -3.28 2.48
N PRO A 242 24.47 -3.71 3.28
CA PRO A 242 24.72 -4.46 4.50
C PRO A 242 25.36 -5.83 4.19
N ASN A 243 26.23 -6.30 5.07
CA ASN A 243 26.84 -7.62 4.95
C ASN A 243 25.74 -8.71 4.95
N GLY A 244 25.88 -9.70 4.08
CA GLY A 244 24.91 -10.78 3.95
C GLY A 244 23.58 -10.39 3.27
N CYS A 245 23.40 -9.11 2.89
CA CYS A 245 22.19 -8.69 2.17
C CYS A 245 22.12 -9.37 0.80
N PRO A 246 21.01 -10.02 0.46
CA PRO A 246 20.82 -10.63 -0.85
C PRO A 246 21.08 -9.66 -1.99
N GLU A 247 21.70 -10.14 -3.08
CA GLU A 247 22.07 -9.26 -4.22
C GLU A 247 20.86 -8.61 -4.88
N ASN A 248 19.76 -9.33 -4.93
CA ASN A 248 18.51 -8.86 -5.52
C ASN A 248 17.73 -7.88 -4.63
N LEU A 249 18.13 -7.71 -3.35
CA LEU A 249 17.51 -6.76 -2.42
C LEU A 249 18.31 -5.45 -2.40
N SER A 250 17.71 -4.38 -2.93
CA SER A 250 18.32 -3.05 -2.99
C SER A 250 18.13 -2.28 -1.66
N LEU A 251 18.66 -2.85 -0.58
CA LEU A 251 18.68 -2.27 0.75
C LEU A 251 20.04 -1.64 1.04
N PHE A 252 20.06 -0.44 1.57
CA PHE A 252 21.27 0.32 1.86
C PHE A 252 21.23 0.92 3.25
N LEU A 253 22.33 0.83 3.99
CA LEU A 253 22.57 1.63 5.19
C LEU A 253 22.88 3.06 4.74
N LEU A 254 22.09 4.02 5.19
CA LEU A 254 22.32 5.45 4.93
C LEU A 254 23.17 6.08 6.03
N GLN A 255 22.84 5.79 7.28
CA GLN A 255 23.52 6.34 8.43
C GLN A 255 23.43 5.38 9.61
N GLU A 256 24.56 5.07 10.22
CA GLU A 256 24.65 4.28 11.44
C GLU A 256 24.35 5.14 12.67
N GLY A 257 23.72 4.56 13.68
CA GLY A 257 23.42 5.21 14.95
C GLY A 257 22.04 4.82 15.53
N ASP A 258 21.78 5.32 16.74
CA ASP A 258 20.48 5.14 17.41
C ASP A 258 19.43 6.12 16.86
N PHE A 259 18.42 5.59 16.22
CA PHE A 259 17.27 6.33 15.67
C PHE A 259 15.94 6.04 16.37
N GLN A 260 15.93 5.39 17.55
CA GLN A 260 14.69 5.03 18.26
C GLN A 260 13.83 6.26 18.56
N GLY A 261 14.46 7.34 19.04
CA GLY A 261 13.76 8.60 19.32
C GLY A 261 13.20 9.27 18.06
N VAL A 262 13.95 9.22 16.96
CA VAL A 262 13.49 9.76 15.66
C VAL A 262 12.33 8.94 15.14
N ALA A 263 12.43 7.60 15.14
CA ALA A 263 11.36 6.70 14.71
C ALA A 263 10.06 6.95 15.50
N THR A 264 10.15 7.09 16.83
CA THR A 264 9.02 7.45 17.69
C THR A 264 8.42 8.81 17.27
N SER A 265 9.24 9.82 17.08
CA SER A 265 8.79 11.18 16.74
C SER A 265 8.06 11.25 15.41
N VAL A 266 8.63 10.65 14.34
CA VAL A 266 7.98 10.65 13.01
C VAL A 266 6.76 9.74 12.93
N SER A 267 6.59 8.85 13.89
CA SER A 267 5.43 7.97 14.04
C SER A 267 4.38 8.53 15.02
N CYS A 268 4.18 9.84 15.01
CA CYS A 268 3.20 10.55 15.85
C CYS A 268 3.44 10.38 17.37
N GLY A 269 4.68 10.25 17.80
CA GLY A 269 5.04 10.03 19.18
C GLY A 269 4.76 8.62 19.71
N GLN A 270 4.55 7.65 18.83
CA GLN A 270 4.25 6.27 19.23
C GLN A 270 5.51 5.49 19.53
N ASP A 271 5.69 5.14 20.79
CA ASP A 271 6.84 4.35 21.29
C ASP A 271 7.06 3.02 20.58
N ILE A 272 5.97 2.43 20.02
CA ILE A 272 6.04 1.15 19.32
C ILE A 272 7.04 1.18 18.16
N ALA A 273 7.19 2.33 17.50
CA ALA A 273 8.13 2.49 16.39
C ALA A 273 9.60 2.43 16.85
N GLY A 274 9.93 3.03 18.00
CA GLY A 274 11.29 2.98 18.56
C GLY A 274 11.58 1.70 19.34
N LYS A 275 10.55 1.07 19.95
CA LYS A 275 10.71 -0.15 20.75
C LYS A 275 10.53 -1.45 19.94
N GLY A 276 10.15 -1.40 18.68
CA GLY A 276 10.19 -2.52 17.74
C GLY A 276 11.61 -2.95 17.39
N CYS A 277 11.81 -4.08 16.74
CA CYS A 277 13.13 -4.46 16.21
C CYS A 277 13.54 -3.55 15.05
N PHE A 278 12.57 -3.11 14.28
CA PHE A 278 12.68 -2.10 13.23
C PHE A 278 11.32 -1.44 13.00
N SER A 279 11.31 -0.32 12.28
CA SER A 279 10.09 0.35 11.80
C SER A 279 10.28 0.94 10.40
N LEU A 280 9.16 1.11 9.68
CA LEU A 280 9.11 1.60 8.31
C LEU A 280 8.33 2.92 8.25
#